data_0333b13b1d664903093e041cb743e78b
#
_entry.id   0333b13b1d664903093e041cb743e78b
#
_cell.length_a   1.000
_cell.length_b   1.000
_cell.length_c   1.000
_cell.angle_alpha   90.00
_cell.angle_beta   90.00
_cell.angle_gamma   90.00
#
_symmetry.space_group_name_H-M   'P 1'
#
loop_
_entity.id
_entity.type
_entity.pdbx_description
1 polymer ?
#
loop_
_entity_poly.entity_id
_entity_poly.type
_entity_poly.pdbx_seq_one_letter_code
_entity_poly.pdbx_strand_id
1 'polypeptide(L)'
;MGRTSRIRVLIAIGAFFLLAPLTEAGARGGHHEGESAHDQSAASAQSSIGNPLIEEMFLLDTAFREVVSGVSLGDGQRVSHAIHSLHGTMERTHEGVHHGTVRIPKNADKVETFVRMDKDFHADLEKLAGAAKKSDQQAMLSLTKRLLDGCVNCHGMFRK
;
A
#
# COMPACT_ATOMS: atom_id res chain seq x y z
N MET A 1 47.14 24.29 3.37
CA MET A 1 46.63 25.28 4.36
C MET A 1 45.16 25.50 4.06
N GLY A 2 44.23 24.82 4.74
CA GLY A 2 42.78 24.90 4.54
C GLY A 2 42.11 24.89 5.89
N ARG A 3 41.44 25.97 6.19
CA ARG A 3 40.79 26.29 7.50
C ARG A 3 39.48 25.49 7.62
N THR A 4 39.41 24.62 8.60
CA THR A 4 38.18 23.98 9.06
C THR A 4 37.37 24.97 9.88
N SER A 5 36.24 25.44 9.36
CA SER A 5 35.27 26.26 10.09
C SER A 5 34.32 25.34 10.87
N ARG A 6 34.45 25.34 12.20
CA ARG A 6 33.52 24.65 13.11
C ARG A 6 32.39 25.61 13.48
N ILE A 7 31.22 25.37 12.93
CA ILE A 7 30.00 26.07 13.34
C ILE A 7 29.48 25.37 14.59
N ARG A 8 29.52 26.07 15.74
CA ARG A 8 28.89 25.67 16.99
C ARG A 8 27.45 26.19 16.97
N VAL A 9 26.49 25.30 16.88
CA VAL A 9 25.07 25.62 17.07
C VAL A 9 24.77 25.50 18.57
N LEU A 10 24.46 26.64 19.18
CA LEU A 10 23.94 26.71 20.55
C LEU A 10 22.42 26.45 20.52
N ILE A 11 21.98 25.36 21.10
CA ILE A 11 20.57 25.06 21.32
C ILE A 11 20.16 25.66 22.65
N ALA A 12 19.33 26.70 22.61
CA ALA A 12 18.67 27.26 23.79
C ALA A 12 17.41 26.44 24.10
N ILE A 13 17.41 25.82 25.28
CA ILE A 13 16.27 25.09 25.82
C ILE A 13 15.37 26.11 26.55
N GLY A 14 14.23 26.44 25.96
CA GLY A 14 13.18 27.22 26.58
C GLY A 14 12.10 26.29 27.14
N ALA A 15 12.08 26.09 28.45
CA ALA A 15 10.99 25.45 29.15
C ALA A 15 9.82 26.42 29.33
N PHE A 16 8.67 26.11 28.72
CA PHE A 16 7.43 26.84 28.97
C PHE A 16 6.42 25.87 29.61
N PHE A 17 6.33 25.97 30.93
CA PHE A 17 5.25 25.36 31.71
C PHE A 17 4.05 26.31 31.68
N LEU A 18 2.93 25.89 31.11
CA LEU A 18 1.64 26.54 31.30
C LEU A 18 0.64 25.49 31.83
N LEU A 19 0.34 25.66 33.12
CA LEU A 19 -0.83 25.04 33.76
C LEU A 19 -2.10 25.65 33.13
N ALA A 20 -3.07 24.82 32.76
CA ALA A 20 -4.43 25.22 32.51
C ALA A 20 -5.39 24.35 33.32
N PRO A 21 -6.49 24.91 33.85
CA PRO A 21 -7.31 24.27 34.86
C PRO A 21 -8.37 23.31 34.30
N LEU A 22 -8.70 22.31 35.11
CA LEU A 22 -9.84 21.42 34.98
C LEU A 22 -11.14 22.23 35.11
N THR A 23 -12.05 22.10 34.14
CA THR A 23 -13.46 22.36 34.31
C THR A 23 -14.25 21.14 33.95
N GLU A 24 -14.82 20.49 34.98
CA GLU A 24 -15.95 19.57 34.86
C GLU A 24 -17.20 20.36 34.56
N ALA A 25 -18.02 19.93 33.62
CA ALA A 25 -19.47 19.94 33.72
C ALA A 25 -20.16 19.33 32.47
N GLY A 26 -21.07 18.39 32.69
CA GLY A 26 -22.34 18.38 32.03
C GLY A 26 -22.62 17.18 31.13
N ALA A 27 -23.20 16.16 31.72
CA ALA A 27 -23.98 15.13 31.05
C ALA A 27 -25.13 15.71 30.23
N ARG A 28 -25.35 15.20 29.02
CA ARG A 28 -26.68 14.89 28.46
C ARG A 28 -26.55 14.11 27.16
N GLY A 29 -27.07 12.96 27.14
CA GLY A 29 -27.65 12.05 26.26
C GLY A 29 -28.06 12.59 24.88
N GLY A 30 -27.66 11.85 23.87
CA GLY A 30 -28.11 11.90 22.52
C GLY A 30 -27.82 10.55 21.92
N HIS A 31 -28.81 9.65 21.94
CA HIS A 31 -28.82 8.47 21.10
C HIS A 31 -28.79 8.94 19.65
N HIS A 32 -27.69 8.70 18.93
CA HIS A 32 -27.69 8.65 17.48
C HIS A 32 -27.38 7.22 17.07
N GLU A 33 -28.44 6.57 16.62
CA GLU A 33 -28.41 5.37 15.83
C GLU A 33 -27.51 5.63 14.59
N GLY A 34 -26.29 5.13 14.63
CA GLY A 34 -25.30 5.12 13.55
C GLY A 34 -24.91 3.69 13.24
N GLU A 35 -25.90 2.81 13.16
CA GLU A 35 -25.74 1.38 12.89
C GLU A 35 -25.97 1.11 11.40
N SER A 36 -24.99 1.41 10.57
CA SER A 36 -25.01 0.94 9.17
C SER A 36 -23.63 0.88 8.48
N ALA A 37 -22.56 1.43 9.05
CA ALA A 37 -21.24 1.44 8.38
C ALA A 37 -20.38 0.20 8.72
N HIS A 38 -20.64 -0.49 9.84
CA HIS A 38 -19.87 -1.66 10.27
C HIS A 38 -20.25 -2.95 9.56
N ASP A 39 -21.50 -3.07 9.10
CA ASP A 39 -22.00 -4.31 8.48
C ASP A 39 -21.53 -4.49 7.03
N GLN A 40 -21.32 -3.40 6.30
CA GLN A 40 -20.79 -3.45 4.93
C GLN A 40 -19.29 -3.83 4.89
N SER A 41 -18.53 -3.48 5.92
CA SER A 41 -17.10 -3.84 6.02
C SER A 41 -16.91 -5.34 6.32
N ALA A 42 -17.78 -5.91 7.16
CA ALA A 42 -17.73 -7.34 7.49
C ALA A 42 -18.21 -8.22 6.31
N ALA A 43 -19.23 -7.80 5.58
CA ALA A 43 -19.73 -8.51 4.40
C ALA A 43 -18.71 -8.50 3.24
N SER A 44 -17.97 -7.39 3.05
CA SER A 44 -16.91 -7.32 2.05
C SER A 44 -15.70 -8.17 2.41
N ALA A 45 -15.34 -8.27 3.69
CA ALA A 45 -14.26 -9.15 4.16
C ALA A 45 -14.63 -10.64 4.04
N GLN A 46 -15.88 -11.00 4.23
CA GLN A 46 -16.35 -12.40 4.05
C GLN A 46 -16.43 -12.82 2.58
N SER A 47 -16.69 -11.90 1.65
CA SER A 47 -16.68 -12.18 0.20
C SER A 47 -15.27 -12.34 -0.37
N SER A 48 -14.23 -11.92 0.34
CA SER A 48 -12.83 -12.08 -0.08
C SER A 48 -12.25 -13.45 0.30
N ILE A 49 -12.83 -14.13 1.29
CA ILE A 49 -12.39 -15.47 1.69
C ILE A 49 -12.72 -16.46 0.56
N GLY A 50 -11.69 -16.86 -0.20
CA GLY A 50 -11.78 -17.83 -1.27
C GLY A 50 -11.74 -17.27 -2.70
N ASN A 51 -11.60 -15.95 -2.89
CA ASN A 51 -11.38 -15.37 -4.22
C ASN A 51 -9.93 -14.88 -4.35
N PRO A 52 -9.03 -15.62 -5.05
CA PRO A 52 -7.62 -15.28 -5.16
C PRO A 52 -7.36 -13.88 -5.70
N LEU A 53 -8.15 -13.39 -6.66
CA LEU A 53 -8.00 -12.03 -7.20
C LEU A 53 -8.27 -10.95 -6.13
N ILE A 54 -9.31 -11.13 -5.32
CA ILE A 54 -9.63 -10.16 -4.26
C ILE A 54 -8.58 -10.20 -3.15
N GLU A 55 -8.12 -11.39 -2.81
CA GLU A 55 -7.02 -11.57 -1.85
C GLU A 55 -5.74 -10.87 -2.33
N GLU A 56 -5.36 -11.08 -3.59
CA GLU A 56 -4.20 -10.45 -4.20
C GLU A 56 -4.32 -8.92 -4.20
N MET A 57 -5.46 -8.36 -4.62
CA MET A 57 -5.69 -6.91 -4.62
C MET A 57 -5.59 -6.31 -3.20
N PHE A 58 -6.08 -7.03 -2.19
CA PHE A 58 -5.96 -6.58 -0.79
C PHE A 58 -4.51 -6.60 -0.30
N LEU A 59 -3.77 -7.65 -0.63
CA LEU A 59 -2.35 -7.77 -0.26
C LEU A 59 -1.49 -6.74 -1.01
N LEU A 60 -1.78 -6.50 -2.30
CA LEU A 60 -1.12 -5.47 -3.09
C LEU A 60 -1.37 -4.06 -2.52
N ASP A 61 -2.61 -3.71 -2.13
CA ASP A 61 -2.91 -2.43 -1.50
C ASP A 61 -2.11 -2.26 -0.19
N THR A 62 -2.09 -3.29 0.65
CA THR A 62 -1.35 -3.28 1.91
C THR A 62 0.16 -3.11 1.68
N ALA A 63 0.74 -3.91 0.80
CA ALA A 63 2.15 -3.85 0.46
C ALA A 63 2.54 -2.52 -0.18
N PHE A 64 1.69 -1.96 -1.05
CA PHE A 64 1.98 -0.70 -1.72
C PHE A 64 2.00 0.49 -0.77
N ARG A 65 1.17 0.51 0.27
CA ARG A 65 1.26 1.52 1.35
C ARG A 65 2.60 1.46 2.08
N GLU A 66 3.08 0.25 2.38
CA GLU A 66 4.39 0.05 2.99
C GLU A 66 5.54 0.44 2.04
N VAL A 67 5.41 0.15 0.75
CA VAL A 67 6.35 0.58 -0.29
C VAL A 67 6.44 2.11 -0.34
N VAL A 68 5.31 2.82 -0.42
CA VAL A 68 5.28 4.29 -0.47
C VAL A 68 5.93 4.89 0.78
N SER A 69 5.61 4.35 1.95
CA SER A 69 6.23 4.77 3.22
C SER A 69 7.75 4.50 3.22
N GLY A 70 8.18 3.29 2.85
CA GLY A 70 9.59 2.91 2.80
C GLY A 70 10.38 3.76 1.82
N VAL A 71 9.87 4.00 0.62
CA VAL A 71 10.51 4.86 -0.39
C VAL A 71 10.62 6.31 0.11
N SER A 72 9.58 6.83 0.77
CA SER A 72 9.60 8.19 1.31
C SER A 72 10.66 8.40 2.39
N LEU A 73 10.95 7.35 3.16
CA LEU A 73 11.93 7.36 4.25
C LEU A 73 13.33 6.88 3.82
N GLY A 74 13.51 6.40 2.60
CA GLY A 74 14.75 5.77 2.15
C GLY A 74 15.01 4.39 2.79
N ASP A 75 13.95 3.75 3.32
CA ASP A 75 14.02 2.45 3.98
C ASP A 75 13.81 1.31 2.98
N GLY A 76 14.91 0.88 2.34
CA GLY A 76 14.90 -0.23 1.38
C GLY A 76 14.53 -1.57 2.02
N GLN A 77 14.82 -1.78 3.31
CA GLN A 77 14.46 -3.02 4.01
C GLN A 77 12.94 -3.16 4.13
N ARG A 78 12.25 -2.08 4.50
CA ARG A 78 10.80 -2.00 4.56
C ARG A 78 10.16 -2.29 3.19
N VAL A 79 10.68 -1.66 2.13
CA VAL A 79 10.23 -1.90 0.74
C VAL A 79 10.40 -3.37 0.35
N SER A 80 11.57 -3.95 0.59
CA SER A 80 11.86 -5.34 0.25
C SER A 80 10.95 -6.32 1.02
N HIS A 81 10.70 -6.06 2.31
CA HIS A 81 9.82 -6.87 3.14
C HIS A 81 8.37 -6.84 2.66
N ALA A 82 7.87 -5.65 2.31
CA ALA A 82 6.51 -5.48 1.79
C ALA A 82 6.30 -6.29 0.50
N ILE A 83 7.25 -6.24 -0.44
CA ILE A 83 7.17 -6.99 -1.70
C ILE A 83 7.24 -8.50 -1.45
N HIS A 84 8.07 -8.93 -0.51
CA HIS A 84 8.19 -10.36 -0.19
C HIS A 84 6.88 -10.98 0.31
N SER A 85 6.01 -10.21 0.95
CA SER A 85 4.70 -10.68 1.42
C SER A 85 3.72 -11.06 0.31
N LEU A 86 4.03 -10.69 -0.95
CA LEU A 86 3.19 -10.95 -2.12
C LEU A 86 3.48 -12.29 -2.83
N HIS A 87 4.43 -13.09 -2.33
CA HIS A 87 4.80 -14.34 -2.98
C HIS A 87 3.61 -15.30 -3.15
N GLY A 88 3.47 -15.82 -4.38
CA GLY A 88 2.45 -16.80 -4.73
C GLY A 88 1.04 -16.21 -4.93
N THR A 89 0.83 -14.91 -4.81
CA THR A 89 -0.49 -14.29 -5.00
C THR A 89 -0.89 -14.29 -6.47
N MET A 90 0.01 -13.85 -7.34
CA MET A 90 -0.19 -13.82 -8.79
C MET A 90 -0.51 -15.20 -9.36
N GLU A 91 0.24 -16.22 -8.98
CA GLU A 91 0.07 -17.58 -9.46
C GLU A 91 -1.32 -18.12 -9.11
N ARG A 92 -1.80 -17.91 -7.88
CA ARG A 92 -3.14 -18.32 -7.46
C ARG A 92 -4.24 -17.61 -8.23
N THR A 93 -4.07 -16.31 -8.51
CA THR A 93 -5.01 -15.52 -9.30
C THR A 93 -5.06 -16.02 -10.74
N HIS A 94 -3.91 -16.25 -11.38
CA HIS A 94 -3.84 -16.75 -12.76
C HIS A 94 -4.45 -18.16 -12.87
N GLU A 95 -4.13 -19.05 -11.95
CA GLU A 95 -4.73 -20.39 -11.89
C GLU A 95 -6.25 -20.30 -11.74
N GLY A 96 -6.74 -19.45 -10.83
CA GLY A 96 -8.16 -19.23 -10.63
C GLY A 96 -8.87 -18.67 -11.88
N VAL A 97 -8.25 -17.76 -12.61
CA VAL A 97 -8.78 -17.22 -13.88
C VAL A 97 -8.81 -18.29 -14.96
N HIS A 98 -7.73 -19.08 -15.11
CA HIS A 98 -7.66 -20.17 -16.10
C HIS A 98 -8.68 -21.29 -15.85
N HIS A 99 -8.92 -21.62 -14.59
CA HIS A 99 -9.90 -22.65 -14.19
C HIS A 99 -11.34 -22.09 -14.08
N GLY A 100 -11.54 -20.79 -14.31
CA GLY A 100 -12.86 -20.15 -14.24
C GLY A 100 -13.43 -20.01 -12.83
N THR A 101 -12.61 -20.23 -11.79
CA THR A 101 -12.98 -20.03 -10.37
C THR A 101 -12.87 -18.55 -9.97
N VAL A 102 -12.08 -17.77 -10.71
CA VAL A 102 -11.97 -16.32 -10.59
C VAL A 102 -12.60 -15.66 -11.82
N ARG A 103 -13.52 -14.74 -11.57
CA ARG A 103 -14.16 -13.95 -12.62
C ARG A 103 -13.62 -12.53 -12.62
N ILE A 104 -13.09 -12.08 -13.76
CA ILE A 104 -12.69 -10.69 -13.99
C ILE A 104 -13.97 -9.83 -14.09
N PRO A 105 -14.12 -8.75 -13.29
CA PRO A 105 -15.38 -8.00 -13.17
C PRO A 105 -15.81 -7.28 -14.44
N LYS A 106 -14.85 -6.81 -15.26
CA LYS A 106 -15.05 -6.07 -16.51
C LYS A 106 -14.11 -6.59 -17.57
N ASN A 107 -14.52 -6.62 -18.85
CA ASN A 107 -13.75 -7.15 -19.97
C ASN A 107 -13.27 -8.59 -19.74
N ALA A 108 -14.15 -9.47 -19.23
CA ALA A 108 -13.84 -10.85 -18.90
C ALA A 108 -13.40 -11.70 -20.13
N ASP A 109 -13.63 -11.20 -21.34
CA ASP A 109 -13.14 -11.75 -22.60
C ASP A 109 -11.64 -11.48 -22.86
N LYS A 110 -11.02 -10.56 -22.11
CA LYS A 110 -9.62 -10.14 -22.28
C LYS A 110 -8.68 -10.77 -21.26
N VAL A 111 -8.88 -12.07 -20.97
CA VAL A 111 -8.08 -12.82 -19.97
C VAL A 111 -6.58 -12.70 -20.22
N GLU A 112 -6.14 -12.91 -21.47
CA GLU A 112 -4.70 -12.85 -21.80
C GLU A 112 -4.09 -11.47 -21.53
N THR A 113 -4.87 -10.41 -21.80
CA THR A 113 -4.44 -9.04 -21.50
C THR A 113 -4.33 -8.81 -20.00
N PHE A 114 -5.30 -9.30 -19.22
CA PHE A 114 -5.28 -9.26 -17.77
C PHE A 114 -4.02 -9.95 -17.22
N VAL A 115 -3.80 -11.20 -17.59
CA VAL A 115 -2.65 -12.01 -17.14
C VAL A 115 -1.31 -11.35 -17.53
N ARG A 116 -1.21 -10.77 -18.73
CA ARG A 116 0.01 -10.07 -19.14
C ARG A 116 0.26 -8.82 -18.29
N MET A 117 -0.76 -7.98 -18.09
CA MET A 117 -0.61 -6.76 -17.29
C MET A 117 -0.22 -7.07 -15.85
N ASP A 118 -0.77 -8.11 -15.29
CA ASP A 118 -0.46 -8.56 -13.94
C ASP A 118 0.98 -9.08 -13.84
N LYS A 119 1.44 -9.91 -14.78
CA LYS A 119 2.84 -10.36 -14.88
C LYS A 119 3.82 -9.18 -15.01
N ASP A 120 3.51 -8.20 -15.85
CA ASP A 120 4.34 -7.01 -16.04
C ASP A 120 4.44 -6.20 -14.75
N PHE A 121 3.33 -6.09 -14.01
CA PHE A 121 3.28 -5.43 -12.71
C PHE A 121 4.16 -6.14 -11.68
N HIS A 122 4.04 -7.47 -11.55
CA HIS A 122 4.86 -8.26 -10.64
C HIS A 122 6.36 -8.23 -11.01
N ALA A 123 6.69 -8.20 -12.31
CA ALA A 123 8.07 -8.02 -12.76
C ALA A 123 8.64 -6.65 -12.34
N ASP A 124 7.82 -5.61 -12.29
CA ASP A 124 8.26 -4.30 -11.78
C ASP A 124 8.38 -4.27 -10.25
N LEU A 125 7.57 -5.02 -9.50
CA LEU A 125 7.76 -5.24 -8.07
C LEU A 125 9.11 -5.91 -7.77
N GLU A 126 9.51 -6.93 -8.54
CA GLU A 126 10.80 -7.59 -8.40
C GLU A 126 11.97 -6.63 -8.68
N LYS A 127 11.86 -5.78 -9.70
CA LYS A 127 12.86 -4.73 -9.96
C LYS A 127 12.95 -3.75 -8.80
N LEU A 128 11.81 -3.37 -8.21
CA LEU A 128 11.76 -2.50 -7.04
C LEU A 128 12.42 -3.15 -5.82
N ALA A 129 12.17 -4.44 -5.56
CA ALA A 129 12.86 -5.17 -4.51
C ALA A 129 14.39 -5.21 -4.75
N GLY A 130 14.81 -5.36 -6.01
CA GLY A 130 16.22 -5.28 -6.40
C GLY A 130 16.86 -3.91 -6.16
N ALA A 131 16.15 -2.83 -6.45
CA ALA A 131 16.59 -1.46 -6.17
C ALA A 131 16.66 -1.20 -4.64
N ALA A 132 15.67 -1.69 -3.90
CA ALA A 132 15.60 -1.59 -2.44
C ALA A 132 16.78 -2.27 -1.75
N LYS A 133 17.17 -3.47 -2.18
CA LYS A 133 18.36 -4.19 -1.67
C LYS A 133 19.66 -3.40 -1.91
N LYS A 134 19.71 -2.57 -2.95
CA LYS A 134 20.87 -1.72 -3.29
C LYS A 134 20.79 -0.33 -2.66
N SER A 135 19.72 -0.02 -1.95
CA SER A 135 19.41 1.32 -1.42
C SER A 135 19.42 2.41 -2.53
N ASP A 136 19.02 2.02 -3.75
CA ASP A 136 18.93 2.94 -4.89
C ASP A 136 17.61 3.73 -4.81
N GLN A 137 17.67 4.87 -4.13
CA GLN A 137 16.53 5.74 -3.87
C GLN A 137 15.87 6.25 -5.16
N GLN A 138 16.66 6.59 -6.17
CA GLN A 138 16.13 7.11 -7.43
C GLN A 138 15.39 6.03 -8.22
N ALA A 139 15.94 4.83 -8.26
CA ALA A 139 15.29 3.69 -8.91
C ALA A 139 14.02 3.28 -8.14
N MET A 140 14.06 3.25 -6.79
CA MET A 140 12.87 2.97 -5.97
C MET A 140 11.74 3.95 -6.26
N LEU A 141 12.02 5.25 -6.30
CA LEU A 141 11.02 6.28 -6.58
C LEU A 141 10.43 6.12 -7.99
N SER A 142 11.27 5.89 -8.99
CA SER A 142 10.85 5.74 -10.39
C SER A 142 9.96 4.51 -10.58
N LEU A 143 10.34 3.38 -9.98
CA LEU A 143 9.59 2.13 -10.05
C LEU A 143 8.26 2.22 -9.31
N THR A 144 8.22 2.88 -8.15
CA THR A 144 6.97 3.10 -7.39
C THR A 144 5.95 3.92 -8.19
N LYS A 145 6.39 4.97 -8.89
CA LYS A 145 5.51 5.75 -9.78
C LYS A 145 4.94 4.88 -10.91
N ARG A 146 5.78 4.06 -11.54
CA ARG A 146 5.36 3.16 -12.62
C ARG A 146 4.38 2.09 -12.13
N LEU A 147 4.57 1.56 -10.94
CA LEU A 147 3.63 0.64 -10.31
C LEU A 147 2.28 1.30 -10.05
N LEU A 148 2.26 2.54 -9.57
CA LEU A 148 1.01 3.29 -9.39
C LEU A 148 0.26 3.48 -10.72
N ASP A 149 0.98 3.83 -11.78
CA ASP A 149 0.40 3.93 -13.14
C ASP A 149 -0.17 2.57 -13.58
N GLY A 150 0.54 1.47 -13.27
CA GLY A 150 0.07 0.11 -13.52
C GLY A 150 -1.25 -0.21 -12.83
N CYS A 151 -1.38 0.13 -11.53
CA CYS A 151 -2.62 -0.01 -10.77
C CYS A 151 -3.79 0.74 -11.44
N VAL A 152 -3.57 2.01 -11.79
CA VAL A 152 -4.61 2.86 -12.41
C VAL A 152 -5.03 2.31 -13.76
N ASN A 153 -4.08 1.89 -14.60
CA ASN A 153 -4.37 1.36 -15.95
C ASN A 153 -5.12 0.03 -15.87
N CYS A 154 -4.69 -0.90 -15.03
CA CYS A 154 -5.36 -2.19 -14.85
C CYS A 154 -6.78 -2.00 -14.30
N HIS A 155 -6.95 -1.19 -13.26
CA HIS A 155 -8.26 -0.89 -12.68
C HIS A 155 -9.18 -0.19 -13.67
N GLY A 156 -8.70 0.74 -14.48
CA GLY A 156 -9.48 1.38 -15.55
C GLY A 156 -10.04 0.38 -16.58
N MET A 157 -9.32 -0.70 -16.82
CA MET A 157 -9.71 -1.73 -17.78
C MET A 157 -10.57 -2.84 -17.16
N PHE A 158 -10.27 -3.33 -15.96
CA PHE A 158 -10.79 -4.58 -15.42
C PHE A 158 -11.66 -4.44 -14.17
N ARG A 159 -11.57 -3.32 -13.42
CA ARG A 159 -12.40 -3.04 -12.24
C ARG A 159 -13.71 -2.35 -12.65
N LYS A 160 -14.83 -2.69 -11.95
CA LYS A 160 -16.10 -1.97 -12.06
C LYS A 160 -16.08 -0.66 -11.29
#